data_5e214a5dc01900d6b2fdf444ceefe348
#
_entry.id   5e214a5dc01900d6b2fdf444ceefe348
#
_cell.length_a   1.000
_cell.length_b   1.000
_cell.length_c   1.000
_cell.angle_alpha   90.00
_cell.angle_beta   90.00
_cell.angle_gamma   90.00
#
_symmetry.space_group_name_H-M   'P 1'
#
loop_
_entity.id
_entity.type
_entity.pdbx_description
1 polymer ?
#
loop_
_entity_poly.entity_id
_entity_poly.type
_entity_poly.pdbx_seq_one_letter_code
_entity_poly.pdbx_strand_id
1 'polypeptide(L)'
;MPPRTPSTPSTPKPPRVAVLADSDTRWKWGALTAGRVLPGSPVLDGFLLRGRATPTPRQLREVGARADSLREVTAVEFLRVMARESYDVLVLALVGGGVQAVLHGLGRVWEGRGERPVVVTGYVGVVYEKLADGLLLRHGADLVLANSRQDAERFRAVYEGVGADASAVTEVALPFLGGAPYAGEHTPYTVVFAAQPSVPESREGRAYLLERLVRHARLHPEREVLLKLRSKPGEHTTHIEELPYQKLAQKLVAPPNFRLVYGNMGEVLDRTDLMVTVSSTAALESLHRRIPTVVLTDLGVREALGNHHFVGSGCLASWDQLDAGHRPAPDEEWVARQGVAAGGAAGAGAGGGSYATAFDAARERIAELLAAPALPPLNPYYTPTTAPGYLPGILARHHLGPDGGPLPGAPAADKEPGPVRQIVRRAARGAYRHGVQRVAPVIRRMGEL
;
A
#
# COMPACT_ATOMS: atom_id res chain seq x y z
N MET A 1 -17.81 61.67 -3.08
CA MET A 1 -17.14 60.37 -3.22
C MET A 1 -17.97 59.32 -2.52
N PRO A 2 -18.49 58.30 -3.18
CA PRO A 2 -19.19 57.21 -2.52
C PRO A 2 -18.15 56.32 -1.77
N PRO A 3 -18.52 55.73 -0.64
CA PRO A 3 -17.62 54.86 0.14
C PRO A 3 -17.33 53.58 -0.66
N ARG A 4 -16.05 53.20 -0.73
CA ARG A 4 -15.60 51.93 -1.28
C ARG A 4 -16.10 50.81 -0.36
N THR A 5 -16.96 49.94 -0.88
CA THR A 5 -17.37 48.69 -0.24
C THR A 5 -16.11 47.81 -0.05
N PRO A 6 -15.87 47.29 1.15
CA PRO A 6 -14.77 46.35 1.36
C PRO A 6 -15.00 45.09 0.53
N SER A 7 -14.04 44.74 -0.32
CA SER A 7 -14.04 43.48 -1.04
C SER A 7 -14.05 42.32 -0.05
N THR A 8 -15.07 41.49 -0.10
CA THR A 8 -15.17 40.23 0.66
C THR A 8 -13.92 39.39 0.36
N PRO A 9 -13.20 38.90 1.38
CA PRO A 9 -12.05 38.02 1.15
C PRO A 9 -12.55 36.78 0.40
N SER A 10 -11.98 36.52 -0.78
CA SER A 10 -12.27 35.31 -1.55
C SER A 10 -11.82 34.10 -0.71
N THR A 11 -12.75 33.21 -0.44
CA THR A 11 -12.43 31.92 0.19
C THR A 11 -11.34 31.24 -0.63
N PRO A 12 -10.20 30.84 -0.05
CA PRO A 12 -9.13 30.18 -0.81
C PRO A 12 -9.69 28.93 -1.48
N LYS A 13 -9.40 28.76 -2.77
CA LYS A 13 -9.80 27.58 -3.52
C LYS A 13 -9.18 26.33 -2.89
N PRO A 14 -9.96 25.25 -2.70
CA PRO A 14 -9.42 24.01 -2.16
C PRO A 14 -8.30 23.47 -3.06
N PRO A 15 -7.22 22.92 -2.46
CA PRO A 15 -6.10 22.39 -3.24
C PRO A 15 -6.56 21.21 -4.11
N ARG A 16 -6.02 21.11 -5.34
CA ARG A 16 -6.24 20.00 -6.25
C ARG A 16 -5.15 18.96 -6.14
N VAL A 17 -5.53 17.71 -5.96
CA VAL A 17 -4.60 16.58 -5.81
C VAL A 17 -4.84 15.55 -6.89
N ALA A 18 -3.78 15.14 -7.57
CA ALA A 18 -3.79 13.96 -8.41
C ALA A 18 -3.20 12.77 -7.63
N VAL A 19 -3.88 11.62 -7.65
CA VAL A 19 -3.36 10.37 -7.09
C VAL A 19 -3.27 9.33 -8.19
N LEU A 20 -2.07 8.85 -8.50
CA LEU A 20 -1.85 7.76 -9.45
C LEU A 20 -1.53 6.48 -8.69
N ALA A 21 -2.36 5.44 -8.87
CA ALA A 21 -2.20 4.14 -8.20
C ALA A 21 -2.30 2.96 -9.17
N ASP A 22 -1.58 1.86 -8.90
CA ASP A 22 -1.57 0.65 -9.75
C ASP A 22 -2.27 -0.56 -9.13
N SER A 23 -2.82 -0.43 -7.92
CA SER A 23 -3.57 -1.47 -7.22
C SER A 23 -4.55 -0.88 -6.19
N ASP A 24 -5.44 -1.72 -5.68
CA ASP A 24 -6.42 -1.36 -4.65
C ASP A 24 -5.79 -0.81 -3.37
N THR A 25 -4.75 -1.47 -2.86
CA THR A 25 -4.07 -1.04 -1.62
C THR A 25 -3.31 0.26 -1.82
N ARG A 26 -2.68 0.43 -3.00
CA ARG A 26 -1.99 1.68 -3.33
C ARG A 26 -2.98 2.80 -3.56
N TRP A 27 -4.12 2.52 -4.16
CA TRP A 27 -5.21 3.47 -4.23
C TRP A 27 -5.67 3.92 -2.83
N LYS A 28 -5.93 2.95 -1.92
CA LYS A 28 -6.28 3.24 -0.52
C LYS A 28 -5.23 4.15 0.13
N TRP A 29 -3.96 3.74 0.04
CA TRP A 29 -2.86 4.50 0.63
C TRP A 29 -2.76 5.91 0.05
N GLY A 30 -2.75 6.06 -1.27
CA GLY A 30 -2.57 7.35 -1.93
C GLY A 30 -3.72 8.33 -1.64
N ALA A 31 -4.96 7.87 -1.75
CA ALA A 31 -6.14 8.70 -1.49
C ALA A 31 -6.22 9.14 -0.02
N LEU A 32 -5.94 8.24 0.93
CA LEU A 32 -5.93 8.58 2.34
C LEU A 32 -4.74 9.47 2.71
N THR A 33 -3.58 9.25 2.12
CA THR A 33 -2.40 10.13 2.29
C THR A 33 -2.74 11.54 1.84
N ALA A 34 -3.35 11.74 0.67
CA ALA A 34 -3.75 13.05 0.19
C ALA A 34 -4.62 13.81 1.22
N GLY A 35 -5.59 13.13 1.83
CA GLY A 35 -6.44 13.72 2.88
C GLY A 35 -5.72 13.95 4.21
N ARG A 36 -4.60 13.26 4.48
CA ARG A 36 -3.81 13.44 5.71
C ARG A 36 -2.77 14.57 5.60
N VAL A 37 -2.17 14.72 4.43
CA VAL A 37 -1.05 15.68 4.24
C VAL A 37 -1.51 17.07 3.80
N LEU A 38 -2.76 17.25 3.43
CA LEU A 38 -3.31 18.55 3.05
C LEU A 38 -4.42 18.99 4.01
N PRO A 39 -4.43 20.25 4.42
CA PRO A 39 -5.52 20.81 5.23
C PRO A 39 -6.79 20.98 4.40
N GLY A 40 -7.93 20.88 5.05
CA GLY A 40 -9.24 21.02 4.41
C GLY A 40 -9.64 19.76 3.62
N SER A 41 -10.59 19.91 2.72
CA SER A 41 -11.05 18.83 1.83
C SER A 41 -10.50 19.09 0.42
N PRO A 42 -9.36 18.52 0.06
CA PRO A 42 -8.79 18.72 -1.27
C PRO A 42 -9.72 18.11 -2.34
N VAL A 43 -9.76 18.72 -3.53
CA VAL A 43 -10.36 18.10 -4.71
C VAL A 43 -9.41 17.01 -5.21
N LEU A 44 -9.85 15.74 -5.15
CA LEU A 44 -9.03 14.59 -5.42
C LEU A 44 -9.40 13.93 -6.75
N ASP A 45 -8.51 14.00 -7.72
CA ASP A 45 -8.59 13.29 -8.99
C ASP A 45 -7.78 12.00 -8.93
N GLY A 46 -8.47 10.86 -9.01
CA GLY A 46 -7.90 9.52 -8.97
C GLY A 46 -7.57 8.97 -10.36
N PHE A 47 -6.41 8.38 -10.48
CA PHE A 47 -5.95 7.70 -11.69
C PHE A 47 -5.50 6.27 -11.35
N LEU A 48 -6.08 5.28 -12.02
CA LEU A 48 -5.69 3.89 -11.88
C LEU A 48 -4.81 3.49 -13.07
N LEU A 49 -3.53 3.26 -12.79
CA LEU A 49 -2.59 2.84 -13.82
C LEU A 49 -3.01 1.47 -14.36
N ARG A 50 -3.26 1.42 -15.67
CA ARG A 50 -3.70 0.22 -16.36
C ARG A 50 -2.61 -0.85 -16.35
N GLY A 51 -2.92 -2.01 -15.80
CA GLY A 51 -1.99 -3.12 -15.67
C GLY A 51 -2.64 -4.37 -15.10
N ARG A 52 -1.80 -5.33 -14.72
CA ARG A 52 -2.26 -6.61 -14.15
C ARG A 52 -3.04 -6.41 -12.84
N ALA A 53 -2.56 -5.55 -11.97
CA ALA A 53 -3.13 -5.32 -10.64
C ALA A 53 -4.17 -4.17 -10.59
N THR A 54 -4.58 -3.63 -11.75
CA THR A 54 -5.67 -2.63 -11.80
C THR A 54 -6.88 -3.16 -11.04
N PRO A 55 -7.38 -2.45 -10.02
CA PRO A 55 -8.42 -2.96 -9.15
C PRO A 55 -9.77 -3.13 -9.85
N THR A 56 -10.53 -4.12 -9.41
CA THR A 56 -11.92 -4.30 -9.80
C THR A 56 -12.83 -3.31 -9.06
N PRO A 57 -14.05 -3.02 -9.56
CA PRO A 57 -15.01 -2.21 -8.83
C PRO A 57 -15.34 -2.73 -7.43
N ARG A 58 -15.30 -4.06 -7.22
CA ARG A 58 -15.49 -4.66 -5.91
C ARG A 58 -14.34 -4.31 -4.96
N GLN A 59 -13.08 -4.49 -5.42
CA GLN A 59 -11.89 -4.14 -4.63
C GLN A 59 -11.87 -2.65 -4.26
N LEU A 60 -12.25 -1.77 -5.18
CA LEU A 60 -12.36 -0.33 -4.92
C LEU A 60 -13.40 -0.03 -3.83
N ARG A 61 -14.58 -0.70 -3.86
CA ARG A 61 -15.58 -0.54 -2.80
C ARG A 61 -15.08 -1.05 -1.45
N GLU A 62 -14.37 -2.18 -1.43
CA GLU A 62 -13.83 -2.76 -0.18
C GLU A 62 -12.79 -1.87 0.50
N VAL A 63 -11.94 -1.19 -0.26
CA VAL A 63 -10.94 -0.29 0.36
C VAL A 63 -11.54 1.01 0.87
N GLY A 64 -12.75 1.39 0.43
CA GLY A 64 -13.52 2.50 0.97
C GLY A 64 -12.96 3.90 0.68
N ALA A 65 -11.84 4.02 -0.02
CA ALA A 65 -11.26 5.31 -0.40
C ALA A 65 -12.03 5.94 -1.57
N ARG A 66 -12.34 7.22 -1.46
CA ARG A 66 -13.14 7.98 -2.43
C ARG A 66 -12.30 9.05 -3.11
N ALA A 67 -12.74 9.48 -4.28
CA ALA A 67 -12.23 10.62 -5.03
C ALA A 67 -13.40 11.35 -5.70
N ASP A 68 -13.19 12.60 -6.09
CA ASP A 68 -14.14 13.38 -6.86
C ASP A 68 -14.24 12.83 -8.29
N SER A 69 -13.12 12.38 -8.85
CA SER A 69 -13.09 11.65 -10.12
C SER A 69 -12.16 10.43 -10.01
N LEU A 70 -12.47 9.34 -10.72
CA LEU A 70 -11.63 8.14 -10.78
C LEU A 70 -11.67 7.52 -12.18
N ARG A 71 -10.50 7.45 -12.85
CA ARG A 71 -10.38 6.92 -14.21
C ARG A 71 -9.17 6.00 -14.40
N GLU A 72 -9.29 5.00 -15.28
CA GLU A 72 -8.16 4.17 -15.69
C GLU A 72 -7.35 4.87 -16.78
N VAL A 73 -6.02 4.86 -16.64
CA VAL A 73 -5.08 5.49 -17.58
C VAL A 73 -3.87 4.59 -17.85
N THR A 74 -3.23 4.75 -18.99
CA THR A 74 -1.83 4.33 -19.22
C THR A 74 -0.87 5.40 -18.67
N ALA A 75 0.42 5.08 -18.52
CA ALA A 75 1.40 6.09 -18.13
C ALA A 75 1.45 7.25 -19.13
N VAL A 76 1.38 6.96 -20.43
CA VAL A 76 1.36 7.97 -21.49
C VAL A 76 0.13 8.88 -21.41
N GLU A 77 -1.07 8.32 -21.17
CA GLU A 77 -2.29 9.10 -20.97
C GLU A 77 -2.18 9.98 -19.73
N PHE A 78 -1.67 9.44 -18.63
CA PHE A 78 -1.44 10.19 -17.40
C PHE A 78 -0.49 11.38 -17.61
N LEU A 79 0.65 11.17 -18.26
CA LEU A 79 1.60 12.24 -18.57
C LEU A 79 0.97 13.34 -19.45
N ARG A 80 0.08 12.99 -20.39
CA ARG A 80 -0.67 13.98 -21.15
C ARG A 80 -1.63 14.81 -20.30
N VAL A 81 -2.24 14.19 -19.29
CA VAL A 81 -3.05 14.92 -18.30
C VAL A 81 -2.18 15.90 -17.53
N MET A 82 -1.05 15.46 -17.00
CA MET A 82 -0.10 16.32 -16.27
C MET A 82 0.49 17.45 -17.14
N ALA A 83 0.49 17.28 -18.45
CA ALA A 83 0.88 18.33 -19.39
C ALA A 83 -0.18 19.42 -19.57
N ARG A 84 -1.45 19.16 -19.29
CA ARG A 84 -2.59 20.03 -19.62
C ARG A 84 -3.33 20.55 -18.40
N GLU A 85 -3.39 19.78 -17.33
CA GLU A 85 -4.10 20.11 -16.11
C GLU A 85 -3.13 20.50 -15.01
N SER A 86 -3.52 21.49 -14.19
CA SER A 86 -2.73 21.96 -13.05
C SER A 86 -3.22 21.30 -11.78
N TYR A 87 -2.30 20.80 -10.99
CA TYR A 87 -2.48 20.26 -9.65
C TYR A 87 -1.51 20.92 -8.69
N ASP A 88 -1.87 20.98 -7.41
CA ASP A 88 -1.00 21.46 -6.35
C ASP A 88 -0.08 20.34 -5.86
N VAL A 89 -0.64 19.14 -5.73
CA VAL A 89 0.09 17.96 -5.25
C VAL A 89 -0.19 16.75 -6.15
N LEU A 90 0.84 15.96 -6.40
CA LEU A 90 0.77 14.68 -7.09
C LEU A 90 1.27 13.55 -6.18
N VAL A 91 0.40 12.58 -5.87
CA VAL A 91 0.77 11.39 -5.09
C VAL A 91 0.99 10.21 -6.02
N LEU A 92 2.21 9.68 -6.06
CA LEU A 92 2.59 8.49 -6.82
C LEU A 92 2.55 7.25 -5.93
N ALA A 93 1.41 6.59 -5.91
CA ALA A 93 1.14 5.36 -5.16
C ALA A 93 1.34 4.12 -6.06
N LEU A 94 2.58 3.86 -6.46
CA LEU A 94 2.95 2.85 -7.45
C LEU A 94 4.03 1.88 -6.94
N VAL A 95 4.24 0.77 -7.64
CA VAL A 95 5.49 -0.01 -7.50
C VAL A 95 6.69 0.85 -7.90
N GLY A 96 7.88 0.56 -7.35
CA GLY A 96 9.08 1.37 -7.60
C GLY A 96 9.36 1.65 -9.08
N GLY A 97 9.31 0.64 -9.94
CA GLY A 97 9.49 0.83 -11.38
C GLY A 97 8.45 1.74 -12.03
N GLY A 98 7.19 1.73 -11.52
CA GLY A 98 6.16 2.65 -11.96
C GLY A 98 6.43 4.08 -11.52
N VAL A 99 6.90 4.28 -10.27
CA VAL A 99 7.31 5.59 -9.78
C VAL A 99 8.44 6.15 -10.64
N GLN A 100 9.50 5.37 -10.85
CA GLN A 100 10.64 5.77 -11.67
C GLN A 100 10.24 6.17 -13.09
N ALA A 101 9.41 5.36 -13.75
CA ALA A 101 8.96 5.64 -15.12
C ALA A 101 8.14 6.94 -15.19
N VAL A 102 7.26 7.16 -14.21
CA VAL A 102 6.44 8.37 -14.17
C VAL A 102 7.29 9.59 -13.82
N LEU A 103 8.19 9.53 -12.83
CA LEU A 103 9.11 10.63 -12.52
C LEU A 103 9.94 11.04 -13.74
N HIS A 104 10.46 10.06 -14.48
CA HIS A 104 11.24 10.32 -15.70
C HIS A 104 10.39 11.00 -16.78
N GLY A 105 9.17 10.51 -17.03
CA GLY A 105 8.24 11.13 -17.97
C GLY A 105 7.79 12.54 -17.55
N LEU A 106 7.58 12.77 -16.24
CA LEU A 106 7.22 14.07 -15.70
C LEU A 106 8.37 15.08 -15.81
N GLY A 107 9.61 14.65 -15.62
CA GLY A 107 10.80 15.49 -15.87
C GLY A 107 10.74 16.10 -17.27
N ARG A 108 10.44 15.31 -18.31
CA ARG A 108 10.23 15.79 -19.66
C ARG A 108 9.00 16.71 -19.79
N VAL A 109 7.86 16.32 -19.20
CA VAL A 109 6.60 17.09 -19.31
C VAL A 109 6.74 18.49 -18.73
N TRP A 110 7.53 18.63 -17.66
CA TRP A 110 7.69 19.90 -16.95
C TRP A 110 9.04 20.61 -17.26
N GLU A 111 9.81 20.07 -18.20
CA GLU A 111 11.03 20.72 -18.67
C GLU A 111 10.75 22.15 -19.16
N GLY A 112 11.49 23.13 -18.63
CA GLY A 112 11.32 24.55 -18.96
C GLY A 112 10.04 25.20 -18.42
N ARG A 113 9.23 24.52 -17.59
CA ARG A 113 8.07 25.12 -16.94
C ARG A 113 8.47 25.74 -15.60
N GLY A 114 7.95 26.93 -15.30
CA GLY A 114 8.19 27.61 -14.01
C GLY A 114 7.43 26.96 -12.84
N GLU A 115 6.34 26.27 -13.12
CA GLU A 115 5.46 25.68 -12.09
C GLU A 115 5.21 24.20 -12.35
N ARG A 116 5.22 23.42 -11.30
CA ARG A 116 4.84 22.00 -11.26
C ARG A 116 4.25 21.64 -9.90
N PRO A 117 3.44 20.60 -9.78
CA PRO A 117 2.94 20.13 -8.48
C PRO A 117 4.08 19.58 -7.60
N VAL A 118 3.85 19.61 -6.29
CA VAL A 118 4.67 18.87 -5.33
C VAL A 118 4.45 17.37 -5.53
N VAL A 119 5.53 16.61 -5.74
CA VAL A 119 5.48 15.18 -5.99
C VAL A 119 5.76 14.40 -4.71
N VAL A 120 4.79 13.59 -4.29
CA VAL A 120 4.84 12.77 -3.08
C VAL A 120 4.82 11.29 -3.46
N THR A 121 5.66 10.48 -2.86
CA THR A 121 5.62 9.02 -2.96
C THR A 121 5.94 8.37 -1.63
N GLY A 122 5.91 7.03 -1.56
CA GLY A 122 6.23 6.29 -0.35
C GLY A 122 5.95 4.80 -0.52
N TYR A 123 5.94 4.10 0.59
CA TYR A 123 5.55 2.70 0.65
C TYR A 123 4.15 2.54 1.24
N VAL A 124 3.40 1.55 0.73
CA VAL A 124 1.99 1.34 1.08
C VAL A 124 1.80 0.51 2.34
N GLY A 125 2.86 -0.10 2.82
CA GLY A 125 2.87 -0.95 3.99
C GLY A 125 4.29 -1.16 4.49
N VAL A 126 4.52 -2.22 5.24
CA VAL A 126 5.86 -2.59 5.71
C VAL A 126 6.73 -3.03 4.53
N VAL A 127 7.99 -2.62 4.56
CA VAL A 127 8.99 -2.98 3.54
C VAL A 127 9.86 -4.12 4.08
N TYR A 128 9.74 -5.29 3.47
CA TYR A 128 10.45 -6.50 3.88
C TYR A 128 11.69 -6.78 3.03
N GLU A 129 11.58 -6.63 1.71
CA GLU A 129 12.60 -7.03 0.75
C GLU A 129 12.98 -5.88 -0.19
N LYS A 130 14.18 -5.95 -0.76
CA LYS A 130 14.65 -5.04 -1.82
C LYS A 130 14.47 -3.55 -1.47
N LEU A 131 14.72 -3.21 -0.21
CA LEU A 131 14.53 -1.85 0.29
C LEU A 131 15.34 -0.84 -0.52
N ALA A 132 16.64 -1.10 -0.71
CA ALA A 132 17.53 -0.17 -1.41
C ALA A 132 17.07 0.08 -2.85
N ASP A 133 16.81 -0.97 -3.64
CA ASP A 133 16.33 -0.83 -5.03
C ASP A 133 15.00 -0.05 -5.06
N GLY A 134 14.06 -0.43 -4.20
CA GLY A 134 12.76 0.24 -4.12
C GLY A 134 12.84 1.73 -3.74
N LEU A 135 13.80 2.14 -2.91
CA LEU A 135 14.02 3.54 -2.54
C LEU A 135 14.67 4.33 -3.67
N LEU A 136 15.71 3.77 -4.30
CA LEU A 136 16.38 4.42 -5.41
C LEU A 136 15.43 4.68 -6.61
N LEU A 137 14.45 3.81 -6.81
CA LEU A 137 13.37 4.00 -7.79
C LEU A 137 12.35 5.11 -7.40
N ARG A 138 12.39 5.60 -6.17
CA ARG A 138 11.54 6.70 -5.66
C ARG A 138 12.28 8.00 -5.47
N HIS A 139 13.60 7.95 -5.52
CA HIS A 139 14.45 9.13 -5.40
C HIS A 139 14.12 10.14 -6.50
N GLY A 140 14.11 11.42 -6.15
CA GLY A 140 13.75 12.52 -7.05
C GLY A 140 12.30 12.99 -6.92
N ALA A 141 11.45 12.33 -6.12
CA ALA A 141 10.23 12.94 -5.62
C ALA A 141 10.55 13.98 -4.53
N ASP A 142 9.68 15.00 -4.38
CA ASP A 142 9.88 16.06 -3.38
C ASP A 142 9.71 15.54 -1.94
N LEU A 143 8.82 14.55 -1.74
CA LEU A 143 8.67 13.81 -0.49
C LEU A 143 8.66 12.29 -0.75
N VAL A 144 9.44 11.58 0.06
CA VAL A 144 9.41 10.12 0.17
C VAL A 144 8.94 9.77 1.58
N LEU A 145 7.67 9.42 1.68
CA LEU A 145 7.01 9.16 2.97
C LEU A 145 7.46 7.82 3.54
N ALA A 146 7.97 7.83 4.76
CA ALA A 146 8.30 6.68 5.58
C ALA A 146 7.20 6.47 6.63
N ASN A 147 6.57 5.30 6.66
CA ASN A 147 5.37 5.05 7.48
C ASN A 147 5.68 4.84 8.98
N SER A 148 6.92 5.03 9.39
CA SER A 148 7.37 4.92 10.77
C SER A 148 8.73 5.60 10.94
N ARG A 149 9.11 5.85 12.20
CA ARG A 149 10.46 6.32 12.54
C ARG A 149 11.52 5.31 12.09
N GLN A 150 11.28 4.02 12.32
CA GLN A 150 12.18 2.96 11.87
C GLN A 150 12.38 2.97 10.36
N ASP A 151 11.32 3.16 9.58
CA ASP A 151 11.43 3.26 8.13
C ASP A 151 12.16 4.54 7.72
N ALA A 152 11.90 5.68 8.38
CA ALA A 152 12.58 6.94 8.07
C ALA A 152 14.09 6.85 8.28
N GLU A 153 14.52 6.25 9.41
CA GLU A 153 15.94 5.98 9.70
C GLU A 153 16.58 5.10 8.61
N ARG A 154 15.92 4.00 8.26
CA ARG A 154 16.39 3.07 7.22
C ARG A 154 16.44 3.70 5.82
N PHE A 155 15.45 4.53 5.49
CA PHE A 155 15.38 5.19 4.18
C PHE A 155 16.51 6.21 4.02
N ARG A 156 16.77 7.01 5.06
CA ARG A 156 17.90 7.95 5.07
C ARG A 156 19.22 7.21 4.94
N ALA A 157 19.43 6.15 5.74
CA ALA A 157 20.65 5.35 5.69
C ALA A 157 20.92 4.75 4.28
N VAL A 158 19.88 4.34 3.55
CA VAL A 158 20.03 3.85 2.18
C VAL A 158 20.46 4.96 1.24
N TYR A 159 19.82 6.13 1.26
CA TYR A 159 20.19 7.24 0.39
C TYR A 159 21.59 7.75 0.69
N GLU A 160 21.91 8.00 1.95
CA GLU A 160 23.25 8.43 2.42
C GLU A 160 24.34 7.41 2.03
N GLY A 161 24.04 6.10 2.19
CA GLY A 161 24.96 5.01 1.84
C GLY A 161 25.35 4.94 0.37
N VAL A 162 24.55 5.51 -0.53
CA VAL A 162 24.87 5.61 -1.97
C VAL A 162 25.20 7.05 -2.40
N GLY A 163 25.37 7.98 -1.46
CA GLY A 163 25.65 9.39 -1.75
C GLY A 163 24.48 10.13 -2.39
N ALA A 164 23.24 9.65 -2.22
CA ALA A 164 22.04 10.34 -2.69
C ALA A 164 21.46 11.25 -1.61
N ASP A 165 20.73 12.30 -2.03
CA ASP A 165 20.08 13.22 -1.10
C ASP A 165 18.92 12.54 -0.34
N ALA A 166 19.00 12.56 0.99
CA ALA A 166 18.00 11.98 1.88
C ALA A 166 16.97 13.01 2.40
N SER A 167 17.08 14.29 2.01
CA SER A 167 16.24 15.39 2.53
C SER A 167 14.74 15.23 2.24
N ALA A 168 14.40 14.50 1.18
CA ALA A 168 13.02 14.18 0.82
C ALA A 168 12.35 13.16 1.77
N VAL A 169 13.12 12.42 2.59
CA VAL A 169 12.57 11.39 3.50
C VAL A 169 11.84 12.07 4.65
N THR A 170 10.52 11.86 4.69
CA THR A 170 9.64 12.45 5.70
C THR A 170 8.95 11.35 6.49
N GLU A 171 9.12 11.37 7.82
CA GLU A 171 8.44 10.45 8.73
C GLU A 171 6.94 10.77 8.78
N VAL A 172 6.12 9.72 8.65
CA VAL A 172 4.68 9.76 8.83
C VAL A 172 4.22 8.46 9.50
N ALA A 173 2.92 8.19 9.54
CA ALA A 173 2.36 6.88 9.86
C ALA A 173 1.61 6.31 8.66
N LEU A 174 1.16 5.05 8.75
CA LEU A 174 0.25 4.47 7.78
C LEU A 174 -1.07 5.27 7.75
N PRO A 175 -1.52 5.78 6.61
CA PRO A 175 -2.65 6.72 6.56
C PRO A 175 -4.02 6.08 6.86
N PHE A 176 -4.08 4.76 6.93
CA PHE A 176 -5.30 3.99 7.15
C PHE A 176 -5.42 3.37 8.55
N LEU A 177 -4.53 3.72 9.48
CA LEU A 177 -4.71 3.39 10.88
C LEU A 177 -5.94 4.12 11.42
N GLY A 178 -6.72 3.44 12.25
CA GLY A 178 -7.94 4.00 12.83
C GLY A 178 -8.89 2.91 13.31
N GLY A 179 -10.10 3.29 13.65
CA GLY A 179 -11.11 2.46 14.30
C GLY A 179 -11.09 2.61 15.81
N ALA A 180 -12.12 2.06 16.48
CA ALA A 180 -12.20 2.10 17.92
C ALA A 180 -11.11 1.24 18.57
N PRO A 181 -10.54 1.67 19.70
CA PRO A 181 -9.69 0.80 20.52
C PRO A 181 -10.45 -0.46 20.95
N TYR A 182 -9.73 -1.56 21.06
CA TYR A 182 -10.28 -2.81 21.57
C TYR A 182 -10.80 -2.63 23.00
N ALA A 183 -12.06 -2.93 23.19
CA ALA A 183 -12.77 -2.67 24.46
C ALA A 183 -12.98 -3.94 25.33
N GLY A 184 -12.52 -5.09 24.85
CA GLY A 184 -12.69 -6.38 25.53
C GLY A 184 -13.26 -7.45 24.62
N GLU A 185 -13.36 -8.67 25.14
CA GLU A 185 -13.74 -9.85 24.36
C GLU A 185 -15.20 -9.79 23.85
N HIS A 186 -15.37 -10.19 22.60
CA HIS A 186 -16.68 -10.31 21.96
C HIS A 186 -17.33 -11.68 22.28
N THR A 187 -18.61 -11.76 22.05
CA THR A 187 -19.36 -13.02 22.13
C THR A 187 -19.99 -13.32 20.76
N PRO A 188 -19.53 -14.33 20.02
CA PRO A 188 -18.44 -15.26 20.33
C PRO A 188 -17.05 -14.59 20.22
N TYR A 189 -16.07 -15.14 20.94
CA TYR A 189 -14.66 -14.76 20.81
C TYR A 189 -14.18 -15.02 19.38
N THR A 190 -13.65 -14.01 18.73
CA THR A 190 -13.32 -14.05 17.30
C THR A 190 -11.82 -14.02 17.03
N VAL A 191 -11.32 -15.08 16.45
CA VAL A 191 -9.93 -15.21 15.98
C VAL A 191 -9.88 -14.94 14.48
N VAL A 192 -9.06 -13.98 14.05
CA VAL A 192 -8.89 -13.65 12.62
C VAL A 192 -7.48 -13.96 12.16
N PHE A 193 -7.33 -14.85 11.19
CA PHE A 193 -6.07 -15.03 10.46
C PHE A 193 -6.07 -14.20 9.18
N ALA A 194 -5.22 -13.17 9.14
CA ALA A 194 -5.05 -12.35 7.93
C ALA A 194 -4.04 -13.00 6.98
N ALA A 195 -4.54 -13.62 5.93
CA ALA A 195 -3.74 -14.25 4.91
C ALA A 195 -3.15 -13.23 3.92
N GLN A 196 -1.95 -13.53 3.44
CA GLN A 196 -1.28 -12.78 2.39
C GLN A 196 -1.26 -13.58 1.07
N PRO A 197 -1.33 -12.93 -0.10
CA PRO A 197 -1.36 -13.62 -1.40
C PRO A 197 -0.14 -14.49 -1.69
N SER A 198 1.05 -14.05 -1.25
CA SER A 198 2.33 -14.70 -1.55
C SER A 198 3.13 -15.15 -0.33
N VAL A 199 2.53 -15.09 0.88
CA VAL A 199 3.23 -15.48 2.11
C VAL A 199 2.37 -16.45 2.93
N PRO A 200 2.87 -17.65 3.23
CA PRO A 200 4.02 -18.30 2.62
C PRO A 200 3.77 -18.60 1.14
N GLU A 201 4.84 -18.72 0.36
CA GLU A 201 4.75 -19.00 -1.07
C GLU A 201 4.48 -20.50 -1.32
N SER A 202 5.11 -21.38 -0.55
CA SER A 202 5.01 -22.82 -0.73
C SER A 202 3.61 -23.38 -0.43
N ARG A 203 3.22 -24.43 -1.18
CA ARG A 203 1.97 -25.15 -0.95
C ARG A 203 1.94 -25.80 0.42
N GLU A 204 3.05 -26.37 0.84
CA GLU A 204 3.19 -27.04 2.12
C GLU A 204 2.97 -26.05 3.27
N GLY A 205 3.65 -24.90 3.25
CA GLY A 205 3.47 -23.89 4.28
C GLY A 205 2.04 -23.35 4.34
N ARG A 206 1.38 -23.13 3.17
CA ARG A 206 -0.02 -22.68 3.13
C ARG A 206 -0.98 -23.75 3.65
N ALA A 207 -0.77 -25.01 3.29
CA ALA A 207 -1.56 -26.12 3.79
C ALA A 207 -1.41 -26.28 5.31
N TYR A 208 -0.16 -26.23 5.80
CA TYR A 208 0.12 -26.28 7.22
C TYR A 208 -0.63 -25.18 8.00
N LEU A 209 -0.51 -23.92 7.59
CA LEU A 209 -1.21 -22.81 8.26
C LEU A 209 -2.73 -22.98 8.26
N LEU A 210 -3.29 -23.45 7.15
CA LEU A 210 -4.72 -23.70 7.04
C LEU A 210 -5.18 -24.86 7.97
N GLU A 211 -4.41 -25.95 8.03
CA GLU A 211 -4.67 -27.09 8.90
C GLU A 211 -4.58 -26.69 10.38
N ARG A 212 -3.58 -25.86 10.76
CA ARG A 212 -3.46 -25.33 12.12
C ARG A 212 -4.65 -24.45 12.51
N LEU A 213 -5.11 -23.60 11.59
CA LEU A 213 -6.27 -22.74 11.82
C LEU A 213 -7.56 -23.56 12.00
N VAL A 214 -7.75 -24.58 11.17
CA VAL A 214 -8.89 -25.52 11.29
C VAL A 214 -8.79 -26.36 12.57
N ARG A 215 -7.58 -26.78 12.99
CA ARG A 215 -7.36 -27.45 14.27
C ARG A 215 -7.73 -26.55 15.43
N HIS A 216 -7.29 -25.27 15.42
CA HIS A 216 -7.64 -24.29 16.45
C HIS A 216 -9.16 -24.13 16.57
N ALA A 217 -9.88 -24.05 15.43
CA ALA A 217 -11.33 -23.97 15.43
C ALA A 217 -12.01 -25.23 16.05
N ARG A 218 -11.44 -26.43 15.85
CA ARG A 218 -11.94 -27.66 16.47
C ARG A 218 -11.68 -27.71 17.97
N LEU A 219 -10.53 -27.21 18.42
CA LEU A 219 -10.17 -27.15 19.84
C LEU A 219 -11.04 -26.15 20.62
N HIS A 220 -11.55 -25.14 19.94
CA HIS A 220 -12.30 -24.04 20.51
C HIS A 220 -13.65 -23.84 19.78
N PRO A 221 -14.61 -24.76 19.95
CA PRO A 221 -15.89 -24.71 19.22
C PRO A 221 -16.76 -23.48 19.60
N GLU A 222 -16.49 -22.85 20.75
CA GLU A 222 -17.13 -21.62 21.22
C GLU A 222 -16.63 -20.35 20.53
N ARG A 223 -15.51 -20.42 19.81
CA ARG A 223 -14.90 -19.28 19.11
C ARG A 223 -15.35 -19.23 17.66
N GLU A 224 -15.40 -18.03 17.10
CA GLU A 224 -15.44 -17.83 15.66
C GLU A 224 -14.00 -17.75 15.12
N VAL A 225 -13.66 -18.54 14.10
CA VAL A 225 -12.32 -18.57 13.50
C VAL A 225 -12.43 -18.19 12.03
N LEU A 226 -11.87 -17.03 11.69
CA LEU A 226 -12.01 -16.41 10.39
C LEU A 226 -10.69 -16.41 9.62
N LEU A 227 -10.70 -16.96 8.42
CA LEU A 227 -9.62 -16.79 7.45
C LEU A 227 -9.93 -15.58 6.57
N LYS A 228 -9.31 -14.45 6.87
CA LYS A 228 -9.48 -13.22 6.12
C LYS A 228 -8.64 -13.23 4.86
N LEU A 229 -9.31 -13.18 3.73
CA LEU A 229 -8.72 -13.17 2.40
C LEU A 229 -8.84 -11.79 1.75
N ARG A 230 -7.86 -11.45 0.93
CA ARG A 230 -7.79 -10.16 0.27
C ARG A 230 -8.53 -10.13 -1.07
N SER A 231 -8.45 -11.23 -1.83
CA SER A 231 -9.00 -11.29 -3.19
C SER A 231 -9.90 -12.51 -3.37
N LYS A 232 -10.94 -12.37 -4.19
CA LYS A 232 -11.74 -13.48 -4.69
C LYS A 232 -11.01 -14.19 -5.82
N PRO A 233 -11.35 -15.45 -6.13
CA PRO A 233 -10.82 -16.13 -7.32
C PRO A 233 -11.04 -15.28 -8.58
N GLY A 234 -9.97 -15.12 -9.38
CA GLY A 234 -10.02 -14.29 -10.58
C GLY A 234 -9.72 -12.80 -10.38
N GLU A 235 -9.55 -12.32 -9.15
CA GLU A 235 -9.04 -10.98 -8.87
C GLU A 235 -7.52 -11.01 -8.66
N HIS A 236 -6.84 -9.97 -9.11
CA HIS A 236 -5.41 -9.82 -8.90
C HIS A 236 -5.08 -8.78 -7.83
N THR A 237 -4.00 -9.06 -7.15
CA THR A 237 -3.27 -8.14 -6.31
C THR A 237 -1.89 -7.90 -6.92
N THR A 238 -1.09 -7.04 -6.35
CA THR A 238 0.30 -6.80 -6.78
C THR A 238 1.12 -8.10 -6.81
N HIS A 239 0.93 -8.95 -5.80
CA HIS A 239 1.56 -10.27 -5.72
C HIS A 239 0.66 -11.33 -6.37
N ILE A 240 1.27 -12.29 -7.06
CA ILE A 240 0.55 -13.41 -7.67
C ILE A 240 0.21 -14.40 -6.58
N GLU A 241 -1.07 -14.76 -6.46
CA GLU A 241 -1.51 -15.83 -5.59
C GLU A 241 -1.70 -17.11 -6.43
N GLU A 242 -0.65 -17.94 -6.48
CA GLU A 242 -0.66 -19.18 -7.25
C GLU A 242 -1.50 -20.28 -6.58
N LEU A 243 -1.48 -20.31 -5.26
CA LEU A 243 -2.14 -21.30 -4.43
C LEU A 243 -3.17 -20.67 -3.48
N PRO A 244 -4.32 -20.19 -4.00
CA PRO A 244 -5.30 -19.50 -3.17
C PRO A 244 -5.86 -20.42 -2.07
N TYR A 245 -5.98 -19.89 -0.86
CA TYR A 245 -6.56 -20.63 0.28
C TYR A 245 -7.96 -21.16 0.01
N GLN A 246 -8.75 -20.50 -0.85
CA GLN A 246 -10.05 -20.97 -1.26
C GLN A 246 -9.98 -22.36 -1.91
N LYS A 247 -8.96 -22.63 -2.72
CA LYS A 247 -8.76 -23.94 -3.35
C LYS A 247 -8.24 -24.98 -2.37
N LEU A 248 -7.42 -24.59 -1.41
CA LEU A 248 -6.91 -25.47 -0.37
C LEU A 248 -8.03 -25.86 0.59
N ALA A 249 -8.87 -24.91 1.01
CA ALA A 249 -9.97 -25.11 1.93
C ALA A 249 -11.06 -26.07 1.40
N GLN A 250 -11.27 -26.11 0.07
CA GLN A 250 -12.23 -27.06 -0.55
C GLN A 250 -11.93 -28.54 -0.27
N LYS A 251 -10.68 -28.86 0.10
CA LYS A 251 -10.22 -30.23 0.37
C LYS A 251 -10.26 -30.61 1.84
N LEU A 252 -10.65 -29.68 2.71
CA LEU A 252 -10.67 -29.88 4.15
C LEU A 252 -12.10 -30.00 4.67
N VAL A 253 -12.29 -30.91 5.63
CA VAL A 253 -13.50 -30.95 6.44
C VAL A 253 -13.34 -29.93 7.55
N ALA A 254 -13.90 -28.75 7.35
CA ALA A 254 -13.84 -27.67 8.31
C ALA A 254 -15.00 -27.73 9.31
N PRO A 255 -14.80 -27.34 10.59
CA PRO A 255 -15.89 -27.24 11.56
C PRO A 255 -16.76 -25.99 11.26
N PRO A 256 -18.00 -25.94 11.79
CA PRO A 256 -18.96 -24.88 11.46
C PRO A 256 -18.54 -23.47 11.90
N ASN A 257 -17.69 -23.37 12.91
CA ASN A 257 -17.15 -22.13 13.45
C ASN A 257 -15.92 -21.59 12.65
N PHE A 258 -15.48 -22.29 11.59
CA PHE A 258 -14.43 -21.83 10.68
C PHE A 258 -15.04 -21.26 9.39
N ARG A 259 -14.66 -20.02 9.01
CA ARG A 259 -15.17 -19.37 7.80
C ARG A 259 -14.11 -18.59 7.05
N LEU A 260 -14.23 -18.53 5.72
CA LEU A 260 -13.48 -17.65 4.85
C LEU A 260 -14.23 -16.33 4.73
N VAL A 261 -13.54 -15.19 4.98
CA VAL A 261 -14.15 -13.86 4.94
C VAL A 261 -13.37 -12.90 4.04
N TYR A 262 -14.11 -11.96 3.50
CA TYR A 262 -13.63 -10.87 2.65
C TYR A 262 -14.07 -9.52 3.27
N GLY A 263 -13.87 -8.44 2.57
CA GLY A 263 -14.34 -7.12 2.99
C GLY A 263 -13.23 -6.21 3.53
N ASN A 264 -13.62 -5.07 4.03
CA ASN A 264 -12.70 -4.08 4.59
C ASN A 264 -12.03 -4.64 5.86
N MET A 265 -10.70 -4.46 5.97
CA MET A 265 -9.95 -4.97 7.13
C MET A 265 -10.38 -4.28 8.43
N GLY A 266 -10.68 -2.98 8.36
CA GLY A 266 -11.18 -2.24 9.52
C GLY A 266 -12.45 -2.83 10.11
N GLU A 267 -13.44 -3.14 9.25
CA GLU A 267 -14.71 -3.78 9.67
C GLU A 267 -14.51 -5.18 10.26
N VAL A 268 -13.52 -5.92 9.76
CA VAL A 268 -13.15 -7.23 10.34
C VAL A 268 -12.51 -7.05 11.70
N LEU A 269 -11.63 -6.06 11.86
CA LEU A 269 -10.98 -5.76 13.14
C LEU A 269 -11.95 -5.25 14.21
N ASP A 270 -13.07 -4.61 13.82
CA ASP A 270 -14.09 -4.14 14.77
C ASP A 270 -14.72 -5.27 15.62
N ARG A 271 -14.59 -6.53 15.19
CA ARG A 271 -15.09 -7.72 15.87
C ARG A 271 -14.01 -8.76 16.16
N THR A 272 -12.74 -8.37 16.15
CA THR A 272 -11.61 -9.26 16.33
C THR A 272 -11.09 -9.20 17.76
N ASP A 273 -10.96 -10.36 18.40
CA ASP A 273 -10.38 -10.50 19.73
C ASP A 273 -8.92 -10.96 19.68
N LEU A 274 -8.56 -11.69 18.64
CA LEU A 274 -7.20 -12.14 18.39
C LEU A 274 -6.88 -12.06 16.89
N MET A 275 -5.95 -11.21 16.56
CA MET A 275 -5.39 -11.09 15.22
C MET A 275 -4.18 -12.00 15.07
N VAL A 276 -4.19 -12.87 14.05
CA VAL A 276 -3.08 -13.77 13.73
C VAL A 276 -2.65 -13.56 12.29
N THR A 277 -1.35 -13.54 12.03
CA THR A 277 -0.82 -13.44 10.66
C THR A 277 0.62 -13.96 10.59
N VAL A 278 1.15 -14.13 9.39
CA VAL A 278 2.60 -14.33 9.20
C VAL A 278 3.32 -12.99 9.23
N SER A 279 2.90 -12.02 8.39
CA SER A 279 3.54 -10.69 8.33
C SER A 279 2.67 -9.64 7.64
N SER A 280 1.33 -9.80 7.69
CA SER A 280 0.45 -8.81 7.07
C SER A 280 0.56 -7.44 7.75
N THR A 281 0.55 -6.37 6.96
CA THR A 281 0.43 -5.00 7.48
C THR A 281 -0.80 -4.82 8.37
N ALA A 282 -1.82 -5.69 8.26
CA ALA A 282 -2.98 -5.69 9.15
C ALA A 282 -2.61 -5.92 10.63
N ALA A 283 -1.43 -6.49 10.94
CA ALA A 283 -0.91 -6.55 12.30
C ALA A 283 -0.71 -5.15 12.89
N LEU A 284 -0.25 -4.19 12.09
CA LEU A 284 -0.08 -2.80 12.54
C LEU A 284 -1.42 -2.10 12.75
N GLU A 285 -2.44 -2.38 11.91
CA GLU A 285 -3.81 -1.90 12.13
C GLU A 285 -4.42 -2.47 13.42
N SER A 286 -4.14 -3.75 13.71
CA SER A 286 -4.56 -4.44 14.94
C SER A 286 -3.89 -3.86 16.18
N LEU A 287 -2.56 -3.70 16.15
CA LEU A 287 -1.78 -3.11 17.24
C LEU A 287 -2.18 -1.68 17.54
N HIS A 288 -2.49 -0.88 16.52
CA HIS A 288 -3.01 0.49 16.69
C HIS A 288 -4.31 0.52 17.50
N ARG A 289 -5.16 -0.48 17.33
CA ARG A 289 -6.42 -0.64 18.07
C ARG A 289 -6.24 -1.37 19.40
N ARG A 290 -5.03 -1.79 19.74
CA ARG A 290 -4.72 -2.60 20.93
C ARG A 290 -5.40 -3.97 20.95
N ILE A 291 -5.73 -4.52 19.79
CA ILE A 291 -6.22 -5.90 19.67
C ILE A 291 -5.05 -6.84 19.91
N PRO A 292 -5.19 -7.90 20.73
CA PRO A 292 -4.21 -8.96 20.87
C PRO A 292 -3.73 -9.45 19.49
N THR A 293 -2.43 -9.40 19.24
CA THR A 293 -1.86 -9.64 17.91
C THR A 293 -0.75 -10.67 17.98
N VAL A 294 -0.77 -11.62 17.05
CA VAL A 294 0.21 -12.69 16.93
C VAL A 294 0.80 -12.70 15.53
N VAL A 295 2.11 -12.69 15.48
CA VAL A 295 2.91 -12.96 14.29
C VAL A 295 3.52 -14.34 14.39
N LEU A 296 3.13 -15.24 13.49
CA LEU A 296 3.46 -16.66 13.57
C LEU A 296 4.94 -16.95 13.29
N THR A 297 5.48 -17.85 14.12
CA THR A 297 6.86 -18.34 14.01
C THR A 297 6.96 -19.78 13.52
N ASP A 298 5.85 -20.46 13.29
CA ASP A 298 5.77 -21.88 12.92
C ASP A 298 6.59 -22.27 11.69
N LEU A 299 6.72 -21.36 10.73
CA LEU A 299 7.53 -21.55 9.52
C LEU A 299 8.93 -20.90 9.63
N GLY A 300 9.36 -20.60 10.86
CA GLY A 300 10.58 -19.85 11.16
C GLY A 300 10.40 -18.33 11.09
N VAL A 301 11.42 -17.60 11.56
CA VAL A 301 11.52 -16.14 11.44
C VAL A 301 12.58 -15.82 10.39
N ARG A 302 12.17 -15.25 9.24
CA ARG A 302 13.06 -15.04 8.10
C ARG A 302 12.54 -13.99 7.14
N GLU A 303 13.43 -13.40 6.37
CA GLU A 303 13.12 -12.34 5.41
C GLU A 303 12.07 -12.75 4.37
N ALA A 304 12.17 -13.95 3.79
CA ALA A 304 11.22 -14.49 2.81
C ALA A 304 9.76 -14.58 3.33
N LEU A 305 9.56 -14.62 4.64
CA LEU A 305 8.24 -14.56 5.27
C LEU A 305 7.85 -13.14 5.70
N GLY A 306 8.78 -12.21 5.75
CA GLY A 306 8.58 -10.84 6.22
C GLY A 306 8.35 -10.70 7.73
N ASN A 307 8.27 -11.80 8.47
CA ASN A 307 8.00 -11.78 9.92
C ASN A 307 9.20 -11.36 10.76
N HIS A 308 10.42 -11.36 10.19
CA HIS A 308 11.62 -10.80 10.82
C HIS A 308 11.45 -9.30 11.18
N HIS A 309 10.58 -8.56 10.48
CA HIS A 309 10.24 -7.18 10.80
C HIS A 309 9.67 -7.03 12.23
N PHE A 310 9.00 -8.07 12.73
CA PHE A 310 8.35 -8.09 14.03
C PHE A 310 9.24 -8.62 15.17
N VAL A 311 10.51 -8.84 14.92
CA VAL A 311 11.47 -9.17 15.99
C VAL A 311 11.56 -7.99 16.96
N GLY A 312 11.46 -8.28 18.26
CA GLY A 312 11.38 -7.27 19.32
C GLY A 312 9.98 -6.73 19.58
N SER A 313 8.96 -7.07 18.76
CA SER A 313 7.60 -6.57 18.94
C SER A 313 6.84 -7.15 20.14
N GLY A 314 7.34 -8.23 20.75
CA GLY A 314 6.58 -9.00 21.76
C GLY A 314 5.43 -9.85 21.19
N CYS A 315 5.18 -9.79 19.87
CA CYS A 315 4.02 -10.43 19.22
C CYS A 315 4.32 -11.80 18.61
N LEU A 316 5.56 -12.27 18.66
CA LEU A 316 5.98 -13.54 18.05
C LEU A 316 5.49 -14.75 18.87
N ALA A 317 4.74 -15.64 18.26
CA ALA A 317 4.33 -16.90 18.88
C ALA A 317 4.02 -17.98 17.82
N SER A 318 4.01 -19.25 18.25
CA SER A 318 3.56 -20.37 17.43
C SER A 318 2.08 -20.70 17.68
N TRP A 319 1.47 -21.48 16.78
CA TRP A 319 0.14 -22.04 17.01
C TRP A 319 0.08 -22.91 18.26
N ASP A 320 1.14 -23.68 18.58
CA ASP A 320 1.16 -24.52 19.80
C ASP A 320 1.09 -23.67 21.07
N GLN A 321 1.79 -22.53 21.08
CA GLN A 321 1.69 -21.58 22.19
C GLN A 321 0.28 -20.96 22.30
N LEU A 322 -0.34 -20.62 21.16
CA LEU A 322 -1.71 -20.10 21.14
C LEU A 322 -2.74 -21.14 21.61
N ASP A 323 -2.62 -22.39 21.15
CA ASP A 323 -3.49 -23.50 21.56
C ASP A 323 -3.32 -23.81 23.06
N ALA A 324 -2.12 -23.56 23.62
CA ALA A 324 -1.84 -23.65 25.06
C ALA A 324 -2.30 -22.40 25.85
N GLY A 325 -2.96 -21.45 25.23
CA GLY A 325 -3.50 -20.27 25.89
C GLY A 325 -2.54 -19.08 26.02
N HIS A 326 -1.35 -19.13 25.41
CA HIS A 326 -0.43 -18.00 25.42
C HIS A 326 -1.03 -16.79 24.71
N ARG A 327 -0.87 -15.61 25.32
CA ARG A 327 -1.28 -14.32 24.75
C ARG A 327 -0.06 -13.39 24.75
N PRO A 328 0.55 -13.14 23.59
CA PRO A 328 1.66 -12.19 23.47
C PRO A 328 1.24 -10.79 23.91
N ALA A 329 2.15 -10.08 24.57
CA ALA A 329 2.01 -8.68 24.91
C ALA A 329 2.93 -7.84 24.01
N PRO A 330 2.39 -6.87 23.26
CA PRO A 330 3.21 -6.01 22.43
C PRO A 330 4.19 -5.19 23.26
N ASP A 331 5.41 -5.01 22.73
CA ASP A 331 6.38 -4.06 23.27
C ASP A 331 5.97 -2.64 22.86
N GLU A 332 5.70 -1.78 23.82
CA GLU A 332 5.18 -0.43 23.59
C GLU A 332 6.19 0.49 22.90
N GLU A 333 7.49 0.30 23.13
CA GLU A 333 8.53 1.09 22.46
C GLU A 333 8.62 0.70 20.98
N TRP A 334 8.57 -0.60 20.69
CA TRP A 334 8.52 -1.10 19.32
C TRP A 334 7.27 -0.58 18.59
N VAL A 335 6.10 -0.65 19.25
CA VAL A 335 4.83 -0.15 18.68
C VAL A 335 4.92 1.35 18.37
N ALA A 336 5.49 2.15 19.27
CA ALA A 336 5.71 3.58 19.05
C ALA A 336 6.65 3.85 17.86
N ARG A 337 7.75 3.11 17.74
CA ARG A 337 8.70 3.22 16.62
C ARG A 337 8.10 2.83 15.27
N GLN A 338 7.06 2.00 15.25
CA GLN A 338 6.34 1.64 14.04
C GLN A 338 5.24 2.65 13.65
N GLY A 339 5.10 3.76 14.38
CA GLY A 339 4.10 4.78 14.10
C GLY A 339 2.66 4.31 14.32
N VAL A 340 2.45 3.26 15.14
CA VAL A 340 1.13 2.67 15.35
C VAL A 340 0.56 2.93 16.73
N ALA A 341 1.24 3.68 17.60
CA ALA A 341 0.75 4.03 18.92
C ALA A 341 -0.61 4.73 18.83
N ALA A 342 -1.60 4.23 19.60
CA ALA A 342 -2.92 4.83 19.66
C ALA A 342 -2.84 6.24 20.25
N GLY A 343 -3.46 7.22 19.59
CA GLY A 343 -3.59 8.57 20.14
C GLY A 343 -4.46 8.55 21.39
N GLY A 344 -3.96 9.10 22.51
CA GLY A 344 -4.79 9.49 23.65
C GLY A 344 -4.69 8.67 24.93
N ALA A 345 -3.79 7.71 25.06
CA ALA A 345 -3.50 7.14 26.39
C ALA A 345 -2.09 7.55 26.83
N ALA A 346 -2.04 8.28 27.94
CA ALA A 346 -0.88 8.71 28.68
C ALA A 346 0.31 7.73 28.65
N GLY A 347 1.22 8.00 27.76
CA GLY A 347 2.51 7.39 27.59
C GLY A 347 3.40 8.36 26.84
N ALA A 348 3.36 9.64 27.24
CA ALA A 348 4.31 10.65 26.81
C ALA A 348 5.68 10.39 27.48
N GLY A 349 6.28 9.27 27.15
CA GLY A 349 7.73 9.11 27.18
C GLY A 349 8.28 9.93 26.02
N ALA A 350 9.30 10.72 26.28
CA ALA A 350 9.90 11.67 25.37
C ALA A 350 10.04 11.12 23.92
N GLY A 351 9.24 11.63 22.99
CA GLY A 351 9.36 11.42 21.56
C GLY A 351 8.24 10.69 20.81
N GLY A 352 7.19 10.21 21.48
CA GLY A 352 6.06 9.53 20.83
C GLY A 352 4.94 10.49 20.49
N GLY A 353 4.91 11.04 19.26
CA GLY A 353 3.78 11.82 18.76
C GLY A 353 2.52 10.97 18.66
N SER A 354 1.36 11.59 18.95
CA SER A 354 0.04 10.99 18.70
C SER A 354 -0.14 10.70 17.20
N TYR A 355 -0.92 9.69 16.83
CA TYR A 355 -1.31 9.46 15.44
C TYR A 355 -1.95 10.70 14.77
N ALA A 356 -2.60 11.55 15.54
CA ALA A 356 -3.17 12.82 15.08
C ALA A 356 -2.10 13.77 14.50
N THR A 357 -0.89 13.76 15.07
CA THR A 357 0.25 14.61 14.66
C THR A 357 1.24 13.91 13.75
N ALA A 358 1.05 12.62 13.46
CA ALA A 358 1.99 11.83 12.67
C ALA A 358 2.22 12.34 11.24
N PHE A 359 1.37 13.23 10.74
CA PHE A 359 1.49 13.82 9.40
C PHE A 359 1.89 15.29 9.40
N ASP A 360 2.16 15.90 10.58
CA ASP A 360 2.42 17.34 10.67
C ASP A 360 3.70 17.72 9.93
N ALA A 361 4.78 16.99 10.09
CA ALA A 361 6.02 17.24 9.35
C ALA A 361 5.81 17.19 7.81
N ALA A 362 4.98 16.26 7.33
CA ALA A 362 4.66 16.19 5.90
C ALA A 362 3.79 17.38 5.46
N ARG A 363 2.83 17.81 6.30
CA ARG A 363 2.00 19.02 6.03
C ARG A 363 2.83 20.28 5.95
N GLU A 364 3.71 20.48 6.94
CA GLU A 364 4.64 21.62 6.98
C GLU A 364 5.53 21.63 5.73
N ARG A 365 6.14 20.50 5.42
CA ARG A 365 7.02 20.40 4.26
C ARG A 365 6.29 20.66 2.93
N ILE A 366 5.08 20.14 2.76
CA ILE A 366 4.26 20.42 1.57
C ILE A 366 3.86 21.89 1.52
N ALA A 367 3.48 22.51 2.64
CA ALA A 367 3.16 23.93 2.69
C ALA A 367 4.34 24.81 2.31
N GLU A 368 5.56 24.50 2.78
CA GLU A 368 6.78 25.17 2.38
C GLU A 368 7.03 25.08 0.87
N LEU A 369 6.88 23.87 0.30
CA LEU A 369 7.09 23.64 -1.13
C LEU A 369 6.04 24.36 -2.00
N LEU A 370 4.78 24.40 -1.56
CA LEU A 370 3.71 25.11 -2.25
C LEU A 370 3.88 26.65 -2.16
N ALA A 371 4.52 27.15 -1.12
CA ALA A 371 4.83 28.57 -0.96
C ALA A 371 6.10 29.00 -1.72
N ALA A 372 6.91 28.06 -2.18
CA ALA A 372 8.12 28.36 -2.93
C ALA A 372 7.79 28.98 -4.30
N PRO A 373 8.53 29.99 -4.77
CA PRO A 373 8.27 30.65 -6.04
C PRO A 373 8.44 29.73 -7.25
N ALA A 374 9.26 28.70 -7.14
CA ALA A 374 9.42 27.62 -8.11
C ALA A 374 10.00 26.39 -7.43
N LEU A 375 9.59 25.20 -7.88
CA LEU A 375 10.18 23.94 -7.45
C LEU A 375 11.35 23.56 -8.39
N PRO A 376 12.45 22.99 -7.85
CA PRO A 376 13.55 22.52 -8.68
C PRO A 376 13.07 21.39 -9.61
N PRO A 377 13.74 21.16 -10.75
CA PRO A 377 13.45 20.01 -11.61
C PRO A 377 13.52 18.70 -10.82
N LEU A 378 12.70 17.72 -11.20
CA LEU A 378 12.79 16.36 -10.64
C LEU A 378 14.16 15.76 -10.98
N ASN A 379 14.84 15.17 -9.99
CA ASN A 379 16.17 14.60 -10.13
C ASN A 379 16.20 13.11 -9.71
N PRO A 380 15.66 12.18 -10.52
CA PRO A 380 15.67 10.75 -10.20
C PRO A 380 17.11 10.21 -10.12
N TYR A 381 17.34 9.23 -9.22
CA TYR A 381 18.64 8.56 -9.09
C TYR A 381 19.05 7.84 -10.38
N TYR A 382 18.12 7.08 -10.98
CA TYR A 382 18.35 6.40 -12.24
C TYR A 382 18.04 7.31 -13.42
N THR A 383 19.07 7.59 -14.20
CA THR A 383 19.01 8.39 -15.44
C THR A 383 19.53 7.54 -16.61
N PRO A 384 19.34 7.95 -17.88
CA PRO A 384 19.95 7.26 -19.01
C PRO A 384 21.48 7.15 -18.92
N THR A 385 22.12 8.09 -18.23
CA THR A 385 23.58 8.12 -18.02
C THR A 385 24.01 7.21 -16.87
N THR A 386 23.28 7.25 -15.71
CA THR A 386 23.66 6.49 -14.50
C THR A 386 23.22 5.05 -14.54
N ALA A 387 22.18 4.72 -15.34
CA ALA A 387 21.60 3.36 -15.42
C ALA A 387 21.21 2.97 -16.86
N PRO A 388 22.14 3.02 -17.84
CA PRO A 388 21.82 2.82 -19.26
C PRO A 388 21.29 1.40 -19.57
N GLY A 389 21.69 0.39 -18.79
CA GLY A 389 21.21 -1.00 -18.94
C GLY A 389 19.93 -1.34 -18.19
N TYR A 390 19.54 -0.52 -17.21
CA TYR A 390 18.43 -0.80 -16.29
C TYR A 390 17.19 0.04 -16.59
N LEU A 391 17.37 1.36 -16.69
CA LEU A 391 16.27 2.31 -16.86
C LEU A 391 15.44 2.07 -18.15
N PRO A 392 16.03 1.83 -19.33
CA PRO A 392 15.22 1.63 -20.54
C PRO A 392 14.23 0.48 -20.44
N GLY A 393 14.61 -0.61 -19.77
CA GLY A 393 13.71 -1.75 -19.53
C GLY A 393 12.53 -1.40 -18.62
N ILE A 394 12.71 -0.50 -17.65
CA ILE A 394 11.65 0.03 -16.79
C ILE A 394 10.71 0.91 -17.62
N LEU A 395 11.25 1.86 -18.36
CA LEU A 395 10.48 2.81 -19.17
C LEU A 395 9.63 2.10 -20.24
N ALA A 396 10.22 1.14 -20.94
CA ALA A 396 9.54 0.38 -22.00
C ALA A 396 8.28 -0.37 -21.49
N ARG A 397 8.28 -0.88 -20.26
CA ARG A 397 7.09 -1.51 -19.64
C ARG A 397 5.92 -0.54 -19.50
N HIS A 398 6.19 0.76 -19.49
CA HIS A 398 5.21 1.84 -19.40
C HIS A 398 5.02 2.57 -20.73
N HIS A 399 5.52 2.01 -21.85
CA HIS A 399 5.50 2.58 -23.20
C HIS A 399 6.22 3.94 -23.31
N LEU A 400 7.28 4.12 -22.52
CA LEU A 400 8.13 5.32 -22.54
C LEU A 400 9.50 5.00 -23.11
N GLY A 401 10.02 5.94 -23.90
CA GLY A 401 11.39 5.93 -24.42
C GLY A 401 12.41 6.45 -23.41
N PRO A 402 13.72 6.31 -23.71
CA PRO A 402 14.79 6.83 -22.84
C PRO A 402 14.72 8.33 -22.59
N ASP A 403 14.08 9.08 -23.47
CA ASP A 403 13.82 10.52 -23.36
C ASP A 403 12.57 10.87 -22.52
N GLY A 404 11.88 9.87 -21.95
CA GLY A 404 10.62 10.04 -21.23
C GLY A 404 9.39 10.27 -22.12
N GLY A 405 9.57 10.32 -23.44
CA GLY A 405 8.46 10.43 -24.39
C GLY A 405 7.79 9.08 -24.70
N PRO A 406 6.60 9.11 -25.33
CA PRO A 406 5.93 7.89 -25.74
C PRO A 406 6.74 7.11 -26.78
N LEU A 407 6.86 5.79 -26.61
CA LEU A 407 7.42 4.92 -27.65
C LEU A 407 6.53 4.88 -28.89
N PRO A 408 7.11 4.67 -30.10
CA PRO A 408 6.33 4.39 -31.30
C PRO A 408 5.37 3.22 -31.06
N GLY A 409 4.09 3.37 -31.44
CA GLY A 409 3.05 2.36 -31.19
C GLY A 409 2.53 2.32 -29.75
N ALA A 410 2.92 3.25 -28.88
CA ALA A 410 2.26 3.43 -27.58
C ALA A 410 0.74 3.58 -27.79
N PRO A 411 -0.10 3.00 -26.92
CA PRO A 411 -1.54 3.10 -27.05
C PRO A 411 -1.95 4.57 -27.23
N ALA A 412 -2.58 4.90 -28.36
CA ALA A 412 -3.16 6.22 -28.55
C ALA A 412 -4.22 6.43 -27.46
N ALA A 413 -4.45 7.70 -27.09
CA ALA A 413 -5.54 8.04 -26.18
C ALA A 413 -6.84 7.46 -26.77
N ASP A 414 -7.25 6.32 -26.30
CA ASP A 414 -8.53 5.75 -26.68
C ASP A 414 -9.60 6.68 -26.09
N LYS A 415 -10.51 7.14 -26.93
CA LYS A 415 -11.85 7.56 -26.48
C LYS A 415 -12.33 6.50 -25.48
N GLU A 416 -12.97 6.91 -24.40
CA GLU A 416 -13.47 5.98 -23.38
C GLU A 416 -13.96 4.68 -24.04
N PRO A 417 -13.41 3.52 -23.68
CA PRO A 417 -13.76 2.29 -24.38
C PRO A 417 -15.24 2.07 -24.18
N GLY A 418 -15.99 1.98 -25.26
CA GLY A 418 -17.41 1.69 -25.25
C GLY A 418 -17.69 0.42 -24.41
N PRO A 419 -18.91 0.24 -23.91
CA PRO A 419 -19.26 -0.83 -22.94
C PRO A 419 -18.85 -2.23 -23.42
N VAL A 420 -18.92 -2.49 -24.71
CA VAL A 420 -18.50 -3.78 -25.32
C VAL A 420 -16.99 -4.00 -25.19
N ARG A 421 -16.18 -2.99 -25.43
CA ARG A 421 -14.70 -3.07 -25.32
C ARG A 421 -14.23 -3.21 -23.87
N GLN A 422 -14.99 -2.64 -22.93
CA GLN A 422 -14.77 -2.86 -21.49
C GLN A 422 -15.07 -4.31 -21.09
N ILE A 423 -16.15 -4.90 -21.62
CA ILE A 423 -16.52 -6.32 -21.37
C ILE A 423 -15.46 -7.25 -21.95
N VAL A 424 -15.01 -7.04 -23.18
CA VAL A 424 -13.95 -7.86 -23.82
C VAL A 424 -12.62 -7.74 -23.05
N ARG A 425 -12.24 -6.54 -22.63
CA ARG A 425 -11.04 -6.33 -21.80
C ARG A 425 -11.16 -7.03 -20.44
N ARG A 426 -12.34 -7.00 -19.80
CA ARG A 426 -12.61 -7.73 -18.54
C ARG A 426 -12.51 -9.24 -18.75
N ALA A 427 -13.09 -9.76 -19.82
CA ALA A 427 -13.03 -11.18 -20.17
C ALA A 427 -11.60 -11.65 -20.46
N ALA A 428 -10.83 -10.89 -21.25
CA ALA A 428 -9.43 -11.19 -21.55
C ALA A 428 -8.54 -11.16 -20.30
N ARG A 429 -8.75 -10.19 -19.41
CA ARG A 429 -8.07 -10.15 -18.09
C ARG A 429 -8.46 -11.36 -17.24
N GLY A 430 -9.74 -11.75 -17.23
CA GLY A 430 -10.23 -12.93 -16.52
C GLY A 430 -9.59 -14.23 -17.04
N ALA A 431 -9.50 -14.40 -18.36
CA ALA A 431 -8.87 -15.56 -18.97
C ALA A 431 -7.36 -15.65 -18.67
N TYR A 432 -6.64 -14.55 -18.78
CA TYR A 432 -5.22 -14.47 -18.38
C TYR A 432 -5.02 -14.82 -16.91
N ARG A 433 -5.88 -14.32 -16.05
CA ARG A 433 -5.89 -14.58 -14.60
C ARG A 433 -6.07 -16.07 -14.29
N HIS A 434 -7.04 -16.72 -14.92
CA HIS A 434 -7.26 -18.17 -14.77
C HIS A 434 -6.08 -18.98 -15.33
N GLY A 435 -5.46 -18.53 -16.41
CA GLY A 435 -4.27 -19.14 -16.98
C GLY A 435 -3.10 -19.17 -16.01
N VAL A 436 -2.76 -18.02 -15.42
CA VAL A 436 -1.66 -17.92 -14.44
C VAL A 436 -1.88 -18.82 -13.24
N GLN A 437 -3.09 -18.85 -12.66
CA GLN A 437 -3.40 -19.71 -11.51
C GLN A 437 -3.39 -21.22 -11.82
N ARG A 438 -3.48 -21.62 -13.09
CA ARG A 438 -3.46 -23.02 -13.51
C ARG A 438 -2.09 -23.48 -14.01
N VAL A 439 -1.39 -22.60 -14.70
CA VAL A 439 -0.17 -22.94 -15.44
C VAL A 439 1.09 -22.72 -14.60
N ALA A 440 1.18 -21.62 -13.85
CA ALA A 440 2.36 -21.32 -13.05
C ALA A 440 2.74 -22.41 -12.02
N PRO A 441 1.76 -23.02 -11.28
CA PRO A 441 2.07 -24.13 -10.37
C PRO A 441 2.57 -25.39 -11.08
N VAL A 442 2.18 -25.59 -12.35
CA VAL A 442 2.62 -26.75 -13.15
C VAL A 442 4.05 -26.56 -13.63
N ILE A 443 4.37 -25.35 -14.13
CA ILE A 443 5.73 -25.03 -14.59
C ILE A 443 6.74 -25.10 -13.43
N ARG A 444 6.39 -24.64 -12.24
CA ARG A 444 7.26 -24.77 -11.06
C ARG A 444 7.54 -26.23 -10.72
N ARG A 445 6.53 -27.09 -10.71
CA ARG A 445 6.74 -28.54 -10.45
C ARG A 445 7.67 -29.19 -11.47
N MET A 446 7.65 -28.74 -12.72
CA MET A 446 8.57 -29.27 -13.74
C MET A 446 10.00 -28.73 -13.62
N GLY A 447 10.18 -27.58 -12.94
CA GLY A 447 11.49 -27.00 -12.68
C GLY A 447 12.12 -27.44 -11.35
N GLU A 448 11.36 -28.13 -10.48
CA GLU A 448 11.82 -28.71 -9.20
C GLU A 448 12.17 -30.20 -9.32
N LEU A 449 12.06 -30.79 -10.51
CA LEU A 449 12.52 -32.14 -10.89
C LEU A 449 13.85 -32.06 -11.65
#